data_8fbf4f9ec0a7f7e4dfa6ec87e12790fe
#
_entry.id   8fbf4f9ec0a7f7e4dfa6ec87e12790fe
#
_cell.length_a   1.000
_cell.length_b   1.000
_cell.length_c   1.000
_cell.angle_alpha   90.00
_cell.angle_beta   90.00
_cell.angle_gamma   90.00
#
_symmetry.space_group_name_H-M   'P 1'
#
loop_
_entity.id
_entity.type
_entity.pdbx_description
1 polymer ?
#
loop_
_entity_poly.entity_id
_entity_poly.type
_entity_poly.pdbx_seq_one_letter_code
_entity_poly.pdbx_strand_id
1 'polypeptide(L)'
;VTAHGKSAFLAADIENTDGAEDRLASQIGKVDFLKLGHHGLATSNSEGYLRALDPEIAIQTGLYSYLKSRTAQILDELGARLYTANEIRATGNTAIVVTLSDRSTDVSGLGTATYYRWASWGHRVTALRNGVPVGQNGWKSVEGVYVYFERSPYAVVDRWLNERGTWYYLKPDGIMATGWTEVGG
;
A
#
# COMPACT_ATOMS: atom_id res chain seq x y z
N VAL A 1 18.93 7.11 11.33
CA VAL A 1 20.07 6.19 11.25
C VAL A 1 20.66 6.26 9.85
N THR A 2 21.99 6.32 9.76
CA THR A 2 22.70 6.34 8.48
C THR A 2 23.71 5.20 8.46
N ALA A 3 23.73 4.42 7.38
CA ALA A 3 24.68 3.34 7.17
C ALA A 3 24.92 3.15 5.67
N HIS A 4 26.17 2.93 5.25
CA HIS A 4 26.55 2.67 3.86
C HIS A 4 26.05 3.74 2.86
N GLY A 5 26.01 5.00 3.26
CA GLY A 5 25.48 6.10 2.42
C GLY A 5 23.94 6.11 2.29
N LYS A 6 23.26 5.18 2.95
CA LYS A 6 21.80 5.08 3.02
C LYS A 6 21.28 5.60 4.35
N SER A 7 20.06 6.12 4.35
CA SER A 7 19.42 6.71 5.53
C SER A 7 18.08 6.07 5.84
N ALA A 8 17.81 5.84 7.12
CA ALA A 8 16.56 5.34 7.62
C ALA A 8 15.96 6.28 8.65
N PHE A 9 14.68 6.58 8.54
CA PHE A 9 13.95 7.32 9.54
C PHE A 9 12.83 6.46 10.17
N LEU A 10 12.89 6.32 11.48
CA LEU A 10 11.91 5.61 12.28
C LEU A 10 11.07 6.67 13.01
N ALA A 11 9.93 7.02 12.43
CA ALA A 11 9.13 8.17 12.84
C ALA A 11 8.37 7.98 14.16
N ALA A 12 8.55 6.84 14.85
CA ALA A 12 7.82 6.55 16.11
C ALA A 12 6.32 6.89 15.97
N ASP A 13 5.76 7.61 16.92
CA ASP A 13 4.36 8.05 16.91
C ASP A 13 4.23 9.58 16.71
N ILE A 14 5.13 10.15 15.90
CA ILE A 14 5.01 11.56 15.54
C ILE A 14 3.70 11.84 14.81
N GLU A 15 3.07 12.94 15.18
CA GLU A 15 1.88 13.48 14.54
C GLU A 15 2.16 14.87 13.98
N ASN A 16 1.40 15.30 12.99
CA ASN A 16 1.54 16.64 12.41
C ASN A 16 0.81 17.71 13.22
N THR A 17 0.83 17.58 14.54
CA THR A 17 0.31 18.62 15.43
C THR A 17 1.17 19.87 15.30
N ASP A 18 0.53 21.02 15.06
CA ASP A 18 1.20 22.31 14.88
C ASP A 18 2.33 22.32 13.84
N GLY A 19 2.24 21.49 12.80
CA GLY A 19 3.24 21.38 11.75
C GLY A 19 4.56 20.73 12.20
N ALA A 20 4.51 19.86 13.20
CA ALA A 20 5.71 19.20 13.73
C ALA A 20 6.42 18.34 12.67
N GLU A 21 5.66 17.63 11.83
CA GLU A 21 6.23 16.84 10.73
C GLU A 21 6.96 17.71 9.71
N ASP A 22 6.40 18.85 9.33
CA ASP A 22 7.00 19.75 8.33
C ASP A 22 8.31 20.35 8.84
N ARG A 23 8.34 20.74 10.12
CA ARG A 23 9.59 21.22 10.75
C ARG A 23 10.65 20.13 10.81
N LEU A 24 10.26 18.90 11.12
CA LEU A 24 11.16 17.78 11.20
C LEU A 24 11.70 17.36 9.82
N ALA A 25 10.82 17.33 8.82
CA ALA A 25 11.18 17.01 7.45
C ALA A 25 12.28 17.91 6.89
N SER A 26 12.24 19.21 7.20
CA SER A 26 13.25 20.18 6.76
C SER A 26 14.63 19.92 7.36
N GLN A 27 14.71 19.26 8.52
CA GLN A 27 15.94 18.91 9.19
C GLN A 27 16.49 17.55 8.76
N ILE A 28 15.62 16.60 8.41
CA ILE A 28 15.99 15.22 8.04
C ILE A 28 16.39 15.17 6.57
N GLY A 29 15.60 15.79 5.69
CA GLY A 29 15.74 15.67 4.25
C GLY A 29 15.37 14.26 3.73
N LYS A 30 15.82 13.94 2.52
CA LYS A 30 15.53 12.66 1.86
C LYS A 30 16.06 11.46 2.63
N VAL A 31 15.24 10.39 2.66
CA VAL A 31 15.61 9.11 3.29
C VAL A 31 15.35 7.94 2.33
N ASP A 32 16.13 6.87 2.47
CA ASP A 32 15.93 5.64 1.67
C ASP A 32 14.81 4.77 2.27
N PHE A 33 14.70 4.77 3.59
CA PHE A 33 13.71 3.98 4.32
C PHE A 33 12.96 4.83 5.34
N LEU A 34 11.62 4.73 5.32
CA LEU A 34 10.72 5.37 6.27
C LEU A 34 9.82 4.36 6.97
N LYS A 35 9.89 4.26 8.30
CA LYS A 35 8.78 3.72 9.09
C LYS A 35 7.75 4.85 9.26
N LEU A 36 6.54 4.67 8.74
CA LEU A 36 5.48 5.68 8.82
C LEU A 36 5.18 6.08 10.27
N GLY A 37 4.95 7.37 10.48
CA GLY A 37 4.57 7.93 11.76
C GLY A 37 3.28 7.34 12.29
N HIS A 38 3.17 7.16 13.60
CA HIS A 38 1.98 6.74 14.33
C HIS A 38 1.22 5.58 13.65
N HIS A 39 1.94 4.53 13.29
CA HIS A 39 1.40 3.32 12.62
C HIS A 39 0.66 3.58 11.30
N GLY A 40 0.86 4.73 10.67
CA GLY A 40 0.15 5.16 9.46
C GLY A 40 -1.19 5.83 9.73
N LEU A 41 -1.49 6.22 10.99
CA LEU A 41 -2.73 6.87 11.37
C LEU A 41 -2.97 8.21 10.64
N ALA A 42 -4.23 8.61 10.68
CA ALA A 42 -4.75 9.77 9.96
C ALA A 42 -4.17 11.12 10.41
N THR A 43 -3.63 11.19 11.62
CA THR A 43 -3.05 12.40 12.22
C THR A 43 -1.59 12.64 11.82
N SER A 44 -1.02 11.68 11.09
CA SER A 44 0.40 11.64 10.73
C SER A 44 0.61 11.50 9.23
N ASN A 45 1.86 11.61 8.80
CA ASN A 45 2.30 11.39 7.42
C ASN A 45 1.70 12.41 6.45
N SER A 46 1.84 13.69 6.77
CA SER A 46 1.39 14.80 5.92
C SER A 46 2.04 14.76 4.53
N GLU A 47 1.38 15.33 3.53
CA GLU A 47 1.89 15.36 2.17
C GLU A 47 3.24 16.07 2.08
N GLY A 48 3.39 17.23 2.74
CA GLY A 48 4.64 17.99 2.76
C GLY A 48 5.79 17.16 3.33
N TYR A 49 5.53 16.49 4.45
CA TYR A 49 6.48 15.60 5.10
C TYR A 49 6.90 14.42 4.21
N LEU A 50 5.95 13.69 3.62
CA LEU A 50 6.27 12.55 2.76
C LEU A 50 7.05 12.97 1.51
N ARG A 51 6.69 14.09 0.89
CA ARG A 51 7.39 14.60 -0.30
C ARG A 51 8.79 15.11 0.03
N ALA A 52 9.00 15.67 1.21
CA ALA A 52 10.33 16.11 1.65
C ALA A 52 11.25 14.94 1.99
N LEU A 53 10.72 13.88 2.60
CA LEU A 53 11.47 12.66 2.90
C LEU A 53 11.70 11.77 1.68
N ASP A 54 10.84 11.80 0.67
CA ASP A 54 10.93 11.08 -0.60
C ASP A 54 11.52 9.65 -0.45
N PRO A 55 10.89 8.76 0.34
CA PRO A 55 11.48 7.47 0.68
C PRO A 55 11.44 6.50 -0.51
N GLU A 56 12.47 5.65 -0.65
CA GLU A 56 12.44 4.51 -1.57
C GLU A 56 11.53 3.39 -1.04
N ILE A 57 11.54 3.19 0.29
CA ILE A 57 10.74 2.17 0.98
C ILE A 57 10.01 2.82 2.14
N ALA A 58 8.71 2.55 2.25
CA ALA A 58 7.89 2.92 3.40
C ALA A 58 7.27 1.67 4.05
N ILE A 59 7.27 1.62 5.39
CA ILE A 59 6.60 0.55 6.15
C ILE A 59 5.54 1.11 7.08
N GLN A 60 4.33 0.59 6.96
CA GLN A 60 3.22 0.83 7.85
C GLN A 60 3.13 -0.33 8.87
N THR A 61 3.16 -0.03 10.16
CA THR A 61 3.19 -1.03 11.25
C THR A 61 1.86 -1.25 11.96
N GLY A 62 0.83 -0.50 11.61
CA GLY A 62 -0.53 -0.64 12.16
C GLY A 62 -1.45 -1.51 11.33
N LEU A 63 -2.73 -1.51 11.67
CA LEU A 63 -3.76 -2.11 10.84
C LEU A 63 -3.85 -1.34 9.51
N TYR A 64 -4.08 -2.07 8.42
CA TYR A 64 -4.20 -1.45 7.09
C TYR A 64 -5.29 -0.37 7.04
N SER A 65 -6.39 -0.56 7.77
CA SER A 65 -7.48 0.43 7.90
C SER A 65 -7.04 1.78 8.49
N TYR A 66 -5.88 1.85 9.14
CA TYR A 66 -5.32 3.11 9.64
C TYR A 66 -4.62 3.93 8.56
N LEU A 67 -4.20 3.26 7.48
CA LEU A 67 -3.50 3.94 6.39
C LEU A 67 -4.47 4.82 5.60
N LYS A 68 -4.23 6.13 5.60
CA LYS A 68 -5.00 7.05 4.76
C LYS A 68 -4.78 6.78 3.28
N SER A 69 -5.86 6.88 2.52
CA SER A 69 -5.83 6.84 1.05
C SER A 69 -4.80 7.81 0.47
N ARG A 70 -4.79 9.04 0.97
CA ARG A 70 -3.86 10.08 0.48
C ARG A 70 -2.40 9.75 0.79
N THR A 71 -2.10 9.19 1.96
CA THR A 71 -0.74 8.73 2.31
C THR A 71 -0.24 7.67 1.33
N ALA A 72 -1.07 6.64 1.06
CA ALA A 72 -0.72 5.60 0.11
C ALA A 72 -0.56 6.13 -1.31
N GLN A 73 -1.42 7.06 -1.73
CA GLN A 73 -1.34 7.71 -3.03
C GLN A 73 -0.04 8.51 -3.20
N ILE A 74 0.32 9.32 -2.19
CA ILE A 74 1.56 10.12 -2.24
C ILE A 74 2.77 9.22 -2.35
N LEU A 75 2.82 8.13 -1.57
CA LEU A 75 3.91 7.17 -1.65
C LEU A 75 4.01 6.52 -3.04
N ASP A 76 2.88 6.21 -3.67
CA ASP A 76 2.85 5.70 -5.04
C ASP A 76 3.30 6.74 -6.08
N GLU A 77 2.85 7.99 -5.95
CA GLU A 77 3.30 9.11 -6.78
C GLU A 77 4.82 9.34 -6.70
N LEU A 78 5.42 9.09 -5.52
CA LEU A 78 6.86 9.15 -5.29
C LEU A 78 7.60 7.90 -5.79
N GLY A 79 6.88 6.85 -6.20
CA GLY A 79 7.46 5.56 -6.57
C GLY A 79 7.97 4.74 -5.39
N ALA A 80 7.55 5.08 -4.16
CA ALA A 80 7.94 4.38 -2.96
C ALA A 80 7.29 2.99 -2.88
N ARG A 81 8.07 1.97 -2.52
CA ARG A 81 7.55 0.64 -2.24
C ARG A 81 6.94 0.60 -0.84
N LEU A 82 5.62 0.59 -0.76
CA LEU A 82 4.90 0.51 0.51
C LEU A 82 4.69 -0.94 0.95
N TYR A 83 5.04 -1.24 2.19
CA TYR A 83 4.77 -2.52 2.85
C TYR A 83 3.94 -2.31 4.10
N THR A 84 3.03 -3.24 4.40
CA THR A 84 2.16 -3.14 5.59
C THR A 84 2.29 -4.37 6.48
N ALA A 85 2.02 -4.21 7.76
CA ALA A 85 2.05 -5.32 8.72
C ALA A 85 1.03 -6.43 8.38
N ASN A 86 -0.11 -6.08 7.74
CA ASN A 86 -1.10 -7.05 7.30
C ASN A 86 -0.55 -7.98 6.21
N GLU A 87 0.35 -7.49 5.35
CA GLU A 87 0.96 -8.29 4.29
C GLU A 87 1.91 -9.34 4.84
N ILE A 88 2.65 -9.02 5.89
CA ILE A 88 3.49 -9.98 6.61
C ILE A 88 2.61 -11.12 7.11
N ARG A 89 1.53 -10.78 7.78
CA ARG A 89 0.59 -11.75 8.35
C ARG A 89 -0.06 -12.61 7.26
N ALA A 90 -0.47 -12.00 6.13
CA ALA A 90 -1.08 -12.70 5.01
C ALA A 90 -0.13 -13.69 4.33
N THR A 91 1.18 -13.45 4.38
CA THR A 91 2.21 -14.34 3.80
C THR A 91 2.74 -15.38 4.80
N GLY A 92 2.24 -15.40 6.04
CA GLY A 92 2.67 -16.32 7.08
C GLY A 92 4.04 -16.01 7.68
N ASN A 93 4.61 -14.85 7.40
CA ASN A 93 5.88 -14.39 7.95
C ASN A 93 5.68 -13.61 9.26
N THR A 94 6.75 -13.46 10.02
CA THR A 94 6.74 -12.81 11.33
C THR A 94 7.42 -11.44 11.35
N ALA A 95 8.16 -11.10 10.30
CA ALA A 95 8.88 -9.82 10.23
C ALA A 95 9.14 -9.38 8.79
N ILE A 96 9.25 -8.08 8.58
CA ILE A 96 9.89 -7.47 7.41
C ILE A 96 11.32 -7.10 7.84
N VAL A 97 12.30 -7.45 7.02
CA VAL A 97 13.69 -7.06 7.22
C VAL A 97 14.07 -6.09 6.11
N VAL A 98 14.49 -4.88 6.49
CA VAL A 98 15.05 -3.90 5.55
C VAL A 98 16.55 -3.89 5.71
N THR A 99 17.26 -4.18 4.63
CA THR A 99 18.72 -4.17 4.58
C THR A 99 19.19 -2.96 3.79
N LEU A 100 19.96 -2.10 4.45
CA LEU A 100 20.61 -0.95 3.84
C LEU A 100 22.04 -1.33 3.48
N SER A 101 22.41 -1.26 2.21
CA SER A 101 23.75 -1.51 1.72
C SER A 101 24.23 -0.32 0.87
N ASP A 102 25.51 -0.30 0.53
CA ASP A 102 26.10 0.70 -0.38
C ASP A 102 25.52 0.66 -1.80
N ARG A 103 24.84 -0.44 -2.16
CA ARG A 103 24.30 -0.65 -3.52
C ARG A 103 22.78 -0.58 -3.58
N SER A 104 22.09 -0.93 -2.49
CA SER A 104 20.63 -1.13 -2.53
C SER A 104 19.99 -0.94 -1.16
N THR A 105 18.69 -0.71 -1.20
CA THR A 105 17.78 -0.85 -0.07
C THR A 105 16.88 -2.04 -0.37
N ASP A 106 17.12 -3.17 0.32
CA ASP A 106 16.43 -4.42 0.06
C ASP A 106 15.42 -4.76 1.14
N VAL A 107 14.32 -5.38 0.75
CA VAL A 107 13.30 -5.89 1.66
C VAL A 107 13.22 -7.40 1.55
N SER A 108 13.29 -8.07 2.69
CA SER A 108 13.11 -9.51 2.82
C SER A 108 12.17 -9.86 3.97
N GLY A 109 11.90 -11.16 4.18
CA GLY A 109 10.93 -11.60 5.17
C GLY A 109 9.49 -11.61 4.67
N LEU A 110 9.21 -11.15 3.46
CA LEU A 110 7.94 -11.36 2.76
C LEU A 110 8.00 -12.70 2.05
N GLY A 111 6.99 -13.54 2.23
CA GLY A 111 6.90 -14.82 1.54
C GLY A 111 6.71 -14.67 0.03
N THR A 112 6.81 -15.80 -0.68
CA THR A 112 6.57 -15.84 -2.13
C THR A 112 5.10 -15.90 -2.51
N ALA A 113 4.19 -15.98 -1.54
CA ALA A 113 2.75 -16.01 -1.76
C ALA A 113 2.25 -14.70 -2.37
N THR A 114 1.27 -14.81 -3.25
CA THR A 114 0.52 -13.64 -3.72
C THR A 114 -0.49 -13.23 -2.65
N TYR A 115 -0.54 -11.95 -2.32
CA TYR A 115 -1.52 -11.36 -1.43
C TYR A 115 -2.23 -10.19 -2.12
N TYR A 116 -3.32 -9.72 -1.54
CA TYR A 116 -4.18 -8.71 -2.14
C TYR A 116 -4.29 -7.52 -1.20
N ARG A 117 -4.08 -6.33 -1.75
CA ARG A 117 -4.20 -5.06 -1.05
C ARG A 117 -5.30 -4.25 -1.68
N TRP A 118 -6.19 -3.70 -0.86
CA TRP A 118 -7.08 -2.64 -1.31
C TRP A 118 -6.27 -1.39 -1.62
N ALA A 119 -6.28 -0.95 -2.86
CA ALA A 119 -5.75 0.36 -3.17
C ALA A 119 -6.66 1.40 -2.55
N SER A 120 -6.13 2.17 -1.64
CA SER A 120 -6.89 3.19 -0.92
C SER A 120 -7.25 4.40 -1.79
N TRP A 121 -6.65 4.52 -2.97
CA TRP A 121 -7.07 5.44 -4.03
C TRP A 121 -7.44 4.64 -5.29
N GLY A 122 -8.41 5.15 -6.07
CA GLY A 122 -8.90 4.44 -7.26
C GLY A 122 -9.67 3.16 -6.95
N HIS A 123 -9.94 2.88 -5.69
CA HIS A 123 -10.88 1.89 -5.18
C HIS A 123 -10.77 0.49 -5.81
N ARG A 124 -9.56 -0.01 -6.07
CA ARG A 124 -9.39 -1.35 -6.63
C ARG A 124 -8.41 -2.19 -5.83
N VAL A 125 -8.62 -3.49 -5.81
CA VAL A 125 -7.69 -4.45 -5.23
C VAL A 125 -6.47 -4.62 -6.13
N THR A 126 -5.29 -4.60 -5.54
CA THR A 126 -4.02 -4.90 -6.21
C THR A 126 -3.48 -6.24 -5.73
N ALA A 127 -3.08 -7.10 -6.65
CA ALA A 127 -2.37 -8.33 -6.35
C ALA A 127 -0.86 -8.05 -6.28
N LEU A 128 -0.22 -8.47 -5.21
CA LEU A 128 1.18 -8.20 -4.90
C LEU A 128 1.93 -9.48 -4.56
N ARG A 129 3.21 -9.52 -4.89
CA ARG A 129 4.15 -10.54 -4.44
C ARG A 129 5.45 -9.85 -4.07
N ASN A 130 5.91 -10.05 -2.84
CA ASN A 130 7.09 -9.37 -2.31
C ASN A 130 7.03 -7.83 -2.53
N GLY A 131 5.85 -7.21 -2.29
CA GLY A 131 5.63 -5.78 -2.46
C GLY A 131 5.49 -5.30 -3.91
N VAL A 132 5.66 -6.16 -4.90
CA VAL A 132 5.61 -5.81 -6.32
C VAL A 132 4.28 -6.25 -6.93
N PRO A 133 3.58 -5.40 -7.71
CA PRO A 133 2.38 -5.78 -8.43
C PRO A 133 2.61 -6.97 -9.35
N VAL A 134 1.74 -8.00 -9.28
CA VAL A 134 1.83 -9.20 -10.11
C VAL A 134 0.50 -9.50 -10.81
N GLY A 135 0.56 -9.80 -12.08
CA GLY A 135 -0.61 -10.13 -12.89
C GLY A 135 -1.39 -11.31 -12.32
N GLN A 136 -2.69 -11.15 -12.23
CA GLN A 136 -3.66 -12.17 -11.84
C GLN A 136 -4.72 -12.34 -12.92
N ASN A 137 -5.43 -13.45 -12.89
CA ASN A 137 -6.54 -13.71 -13.79
C ASN A 137 -7.69 -14.41 -13.05
N GLY A 138 -8.92 -14.11 -13.46
CA GLY A 138 -10.13 -14.71 -12.92
C GLY A 138 -10.55 -14.19 -11.55
N TRP A 139 -11.56 -14.86 -10.99
CA TRP A 139 -12.14 -14.51 -9.71
C TRP A 139 -11.19 -14.78 -8.54
N LYS A 140 -11.21 -13.87 -7.57
CA LYS A 140 -10.52 -14.02 -6.27
C LYS A 140 -11.47 -13.61 -5.15
N SER A 141 -11.41 -14.35 -4.04
CA SER A 141 -12.02 -13.93 -2.79
C SER A 141 -10.99 -13.18 -1.96
N VAL A 142 -11.29 -11.94 -1.60
CA VAL A 142 -10.44 -11.07 -0.82
C VAL A 142 -11.26 -10.54 0.35
N GLU A 143 -10.90 -10.90 1.57
CA GLU A 143 -11.61 -10.49 2.80
C GLU A 143 -13.13 -10.75 2.76
N GLY A 144 -13.55 -11.87 2.13
CA GLY A 144 -14.95 -12.27 2.06
C GLY A 144 -15.76 -11.67 0.91
N VAL A 145 -15.18 -10.81 0.08
CA VAL A 145 -15.80 -10.30 -1.14
C VAL A 145 -15.13 -10.87 -2.39
N TYR A 146 -15.84 -10.82 -3.53
CA TYR A 146 -15.30 -11.30 -4.80
C TYR A 146 -14.86 -10.12 -5.67
N VAL A 147 -13.66 -10.26 -6.26
CA VAL A 147 -13.07 -9.35 -7.25
C VAL A 147 -12.59 -10.15 -8.47
N TYR A 148 -12.45 -9.51 -9.61
CA TYR A 148 -12.03 -10.16 -10.85
C TYR A 148 -10.78 -9.49 -11.44
N PHE A 149 -9.87 -10.30 -11.97
CA PHE A 149 -8.64 -9.83 -12.62
C PHE A 149 -8.58 -10.29 -14.08
N GLU A 150 -8.07 -9.45 -14.98
CA GLU A 150 -7.84 -9.75 -16.39
C GLU A 150 -6.37 -9.64 -16.74
N ARG A 151 -5.57 -10.62 -16.33
CA ARG A 151 -4.11 -10.65 -16.56
C ARG A 151 -3.39 -9.36 -16.14
N SER A 152 -3.94 -8.69 -15.15
CA SER A 152 -3.49 -7.43 -14.59
C SER A 152 -3.18 -7.62 -13.11
N PRO A 153 -2.28 -6.83 -12.51
CA PRO A 153 -2.15 -6.77 -11.07
C PRO A 153 -3.33 -6.05 -10.40
N TYR A 154 -4.19 -5.38 -11.16
CA TYR A 154 -5.30 -4.59 -10.66
C TYR A 154 -6.63 -5.27 -10.97
N ALA A 155 -7.53 -5.32 -9.98
CA ALA A 155 -8.88 -5.83 -10.18
C ALA A 155 -9.66 -4.94 -11.17
N VAL A 156 -10.56 -5.55 -11.91
CA VAL A 156 -11.52 -4.87 -12.78
C VAL A 156 -12.50 -4.06 -11.93
N VAL A 157 -12.81 -2.84 -12.37
CA VAL A 157 -13.72 -1.92 -11.68
C VAL A 157 -14.74 -1.33 -12.65
N ASP A 158 -15.87 -0.92 -12.11
CA ASP A 158 -16.95 -0.17 -12.79
C ASP A 158 -17.32 -0.75 -14.16
N ARG A 159 -17.59 -2.07 -14.21
CA ARG A 159 -17.81 -2.74 -15.48
C ARG A 159 -18.66 -4.00 -15.34
N TRP A 160 -19.47 -4.25 -16.37
CA TRP A 160 -20.12 -5.54 -16.58
C TRP A 160 -19.12 -6.55 -17.15
N LEU A 161 -19.14 -7.74 -16.59
CA LEU A 161 -18.36 -8.91 -17.01
C LEU A 161 -19.33 -10.02 -17.41
N ASN A 162 -19.17 -10.58 -18.61
CA ASN A 162 -19.83 -11.83 -18.97
C ASN A 162 -18.85 -12.99 -18.84
N GLU A 163 -19.16 -13.93 -17.99
CA GLU A 163 -18.39 -15.16 -17.87
C GLU A 163 -19.31 -16.37 -18.05
N ARG A 164 -19.09 -17.11 -19.11
CA ARG A 164 -19.85 -18.33 -19.46
C ARG A 164 -21.37 -18.11 -19.52
N GLY A 165 -21.80 -16.96 -20.02
CA GLY A 165 -23.22 -16.59 -20.17
C GLY A 165 -23.84 -15.94 -18.93
N THR A 166 -23.11 -15.85 -17.82
CA THR A 166 -23.58 -15.15 -16.61
C THR A 166 -22.97 -13.75 -16.56
N TRP A 167 -23.81 -12.76 -16.31
CA TRP A 167 -23.39 -11.37 -16.18
C TRP A 167 -23.15 -11.01 -14.72
N TYR A 168 -22.00 -10.37 -14.46
CA TYR A 168 -21.58 -9.84 -13.17
C TYR A 168 -21.26 -8.36 -13.32
N TYR A 169 -21.58 -7.55 -12.32
CA TYR A 169 -21.17 -6.16 -12.28
C TYR A 169 -20.07 -5.98 -11.22
N LEU A 170 -18.92 -5.46 -11.63
CA LEU A 170 -17.85 -5.03 -10.76
C LEU A 170 -18.07 -3.56 -10.44
N LYS A 171 -18.35 -3.24 -9.18
CA LYS A 171 -18.58 -1.86 -8.72
C LYS A 171 -17.35 -0.97 -8.90
N PRO A 172 -17.45 0.36 -8.73
CA PRO A 172 -16.30 1.26 -8.80
C PRO A 172 -15.15 0.91 -7.85
N ASP A 173 -15.44 0.23 -6.74
CA ASP A 173 -14.45 -0.30 -5.80
C ASP A 173 -13.86 -1.68 -6.20
N GLY A 174 -14.32 -2.26 -7.29
CA GLY A 174 -13.91 -3.58 -7.79
C GLY A 174 -14.63 -4.76 -7.14
N ILE A 175 -15.51 -4.53 -6.17
CA ILE A 175 -16.27 -5.60 -5.53
C ILE A 175 -17.40 -6.05 -6.47
N MET A 176 -17.58 -7.36 -6.61
CA MET A 176 -18.73 -7.93 -7.32
C MET A 176 -20.03 -7.50 -6.63
N ALA A 177 -20.95 -6.94 -7.40
CA ALA A 177 -22.26 -6.56 -6.90
C ALA A 177 -23.07 -7.81 -6.47
N THR A 178 -23.75 -7.70 -5.33
CA THR A 178 -24.69 -8.70 -4.82
C THR A 178 -26.00 -8.00 -4.48
N GLY A 179 -27.11 -8.56 -4.95
CA GLY A 179 -28.42 -7.93 -4.79
C GLY A 179 -28.63 -6.72 -5.71
N TRP A 180 -29.53 -5.83 -5.34
CA TRP A 180 -29.81 -4.61 -6.09
C TRP A 180 -28.67 -3.61 -5.98
N THR A 181 -28.18 -3.15 -7.11
CA THR A 181 -27.09 -2.17 -7.21
C THR A 181 -27.45 -1.14 -8.26
N GLU A 182 -27.34 0.14 -7.92
CA GLU A 182 -27.46 1.23 -8.88
C GLU A 182 -26.22 1.29 -9.76
N VAL A 183 -26.41 1.32 -11.07
CA VAL A 183 -25.35 1.31 -12.06
C VAL A 183 -25.55 2.48 -13.00
N GLY A 184 -24.64 3.43 -12.99
CA GLY A 184 -24.62 4.57 -13.90
C GLY A 184 -25.74 5.55 -13.64
N GLY A 185 -25.55 6.49 -12.72
CA GLY A 185 -26.39 7.68 -12.57
C GLY A 185 -25.94 8.78 -13.52
#